data_b8fb9beaa1e81c584a7181090653a8e5
#
_entry.id   b8fb9beaa1e81c584a7181090653a8e5
#
_cell.length_a   1.000
_cell.length_b   1.000
_cell.length_c   1.000
_cell.angle_alpha   90.00
_cell.angle_beta   90.00
_cell.angle_gamma   90.00
#
_symmetry.space_group_name_H-M   'P 1'
#
loop_
_entity.id
_entity.type
_entity.pdbx_description
1 polymer ?
#
loop_
_entity_poly.entity_id
_entity_poly.type
_entity_poly.pdbx_seq_one_letter_code
_entity_poly.pdbx_strand_id
1 'polypeptide(L)'
;MKKRLVSKAAALVGALAMTFGFAACGQTNTADSSNSNTSDLKKVTFMLSWAPDTNHIGVYVAKNKGYFKDAGLDVDIVAVAQAGAEQAVNNGVADFALSNLTNVGVYTLKGAHIKQVLQVQQKPSAIWCALASNTAIKSPKDLDGKTFATFGSNESDAVVRRMIQTDGGKGEFDKVTVGTSTFQTMESGKADFGGFYATWEGVQADMYGPKLNCFTEPDYGVPGNADTIGIITNDKTIKNNPDLVKKFTQATQKGYEYAYANPDDAAQILVDEAPDANLKPEFVKKSMQVIVDGQYWGDPAKIKDGSFVLGTNDFKGAQEYFDFLAEEDAYTDSHDKIIHEAPQAKDLATDEFIGK
;
A
#
# COMPACT_ATOMS: atom_id res chain seq x y z
N MET A 1 -39.09 -28.64 35.14
CA MET A 1 -39.93 -29.82 34.82
C MET A 1 -40.09 -29.94 33.32
N LYS A 2 -39.99 -31.20 32.79
CA LYS A 2 -40.17 -31.70 31.42
C LYS A 2 -38.99 -31.39 30.46
N LYS A 3 -38.02 -32.29 30.28
CA LYS A 3 -37.85 -33.63 29.67
C LYS A 3 -37.92 -33.61 28.13
N ARG A 4 -36.71 -33.81 27.55
CA ARG A 4 -36.28 -34.81 26.56
C ARG A 4 -37.13 -35.03 25.31
N LEU A 5 -36.49 -34.98 24.13
CA LEU A 5 -36.43 -36.18 23.26
C LEU A 5 -35.22 -36.17 22.33
N VAL A 6 -34.52 -37.29 22.40
CA VAL A 6 -33.39 -37.71 21.54
C VAL A 6 -34.02 -38.58 20.45
N SER A 7 -33.64 -38.45 19.20
CA SER A 7 -33.80 -39.55 18.24
C SER A 7 -32.51 -39.74 17.42
N LYS A 8 -31.95 -40.92 17.63
CA LYS A 8 -30.91 -41.56 16.80
C LYS A 8 -31.59 -42.24 15.63
N ALA A 9 -31.04 -42.20 14.44
CA ALA A 9 -31.23 -43.23 13.43
C ALA A 9 -29.94 -43.46 12.66
N ALA A 10 -29.64 -44.74 12.53
CA ALA A 10 -28.37 -45.32 12.09
C ALA A 10 -28.34 -45.62 10.59
N ALA A 11 -27.14 -45.62 10.10
CA ALA A 11 -26.47 -46.42 9.06
C ALA A 11 -27.28 -47.19 7.99
N LEU A 12 -26.85 -47.08 6.74
CA LEU A 12 -26.82 -48.22 5.81
C LEU A 12 -25.64 -48.08 4.81
N VAL A 13 -24.82 -49.11 4.86
CA VAL A 13 -23.69 -49.43 3.99
C VAL A 13 -24.24 -50.01 2.68
N GLY A 14 -23.68 -49.59 1.54
CA GLY A 14 -23.94 -50.22 0.26
C GLY A 14 -22.68 -50.19 -0.61
N ALA A 15 -21.87 -51.24 -0.51
CA ALA A 15 -20.77 -51.52 -1.42
C ALA A 15 -21.34 -52.18 -2.70
N LEU A 16 -20.96 -51.66 -3.86
CA LEU A 16 -21.10 -52.38 -5.13
C LEU A 16 -19.80 -52.27 -5.92
N ALA A 17 -19.08 -53.39 -5.93
CA ALA A 17 -17.96 -53.62 -6.83
C ALA A 17 -18.50 -54.15 -8.15
N MET A 18 -18.03 -53.63 -9.28
CA MET A 18 -18.06 -54.34 -10.56
C MET A 18 -16.78 -54.15 -11.37
N THR A 19 -16.34 -55.26 -11.86
CA THR A 19 -15.05 -55.63 -12.46
C THR A 19 -14.99 -55.39 -13.95
N PHE A 20 -13.77 -55.10 -14.42
CA PHE A 20 -13.06 -55.44 -15.64
C PHE A 20 -13.73 -55.38 -17.03
N GLY A 21 -13.07 -54.69 -17.93
CA GLY A 21 -13.12 -54.85 -19.35
C GLY A 21 -11.90 -54.22 -20.04
N PHE A 22 -10.84 -54.99 -20.24
CA PHE A 22 -9.73 -54.64 -21.18
C PHE A 22 -10.20 -54.84 -22.62
N ALA A 23 -10.01 -53.84 -23.47
CA ALA A 23 -9.85 -54.02 -24.90
C ALA A 23 -8.86 -52.98 -25.43
N ALA A 24 -7.68 -53.47 -25.82
CA ALA A 24 -6.70 -52.73 -26.61
C ALA A 24 -7.10 -52.82 -28.10
N CYS A 25 -7.01 -51.70 -28.84
CA CYS A 25 -6.48 -51.66 -30.20
C CYS A 25 -6.24 -50.21 -30.62
N GLY A 26 -5.06 -49.96 -31.11
CA GLY A 26 -4.52 -48.66 -31.46
C GLY A 26 -5.11 -48.04 -32.74
N GLN A 27 -4.89 -46.74 -32.85
CA GLN A 27 -4.54 -46.08 -34.09
C GLN A 27 -3.99 -44.69 -33.81
N THR A 28 -2.80 -44.44 -34.34
CA THR A 28 -2.10 -43.16 -34.38
C THR A 28 -2.90 -42.11 -35.12
N ASN A 29 -3.16 -40.97 -34.45
CA ASN A 29 -3.37 -39.69 -35.11
C ASN A 29 -2.67 -38.61 -34.32
N THR A 30 -1.60 -38.09 -34.89
CA THR A 30 -0.97 -36.83 -34.54
C THR A 30 -1.98 -35.69 -34.68
N ALA A 31 -2.41 -35.13 -33.58
CA ALA A 31 -3.04 -33.84 -33.53
C ALA A 31 -2.29 -33.01 -32.48
N ASP A 32 -1.63 -31.99 -32.95
CA ASP A 32 -1.09 -30.91 -32.17
C ASP A 32 -2.15 -30.44 -31.13
N SER A 33 -1.98 -30.84 -29.91
CA SER A 33 -2.66 -30.18 -28.79
C SER A 33 -1.61 -29.36 -28.06
N SER A 34 -1.58 -28.10 -28.40
CA SER A 34 -1.06 -27.05 -27.51
C SER A 34 -1.90 -27.04 -26.23
N ASN A 35 -1.62 -28.02 -25.37
CA ASN A 35 -2.19 -28.06 -24.02
C ASN A 35 -1.33 -27.11 -23.20
N SER A 36 -1.76 -25.85 -23.12
CA SER A 36 -1.23 -24.91 -22.13
C SER A 36 -1.56 -25.48 -20.74
N ASN A 37 -0.56 -26.13 -20.13
CA ASN A 37 -0.61 -26.60 -18.75
C ASN A 37 -0.89 -25.41 -17.82
N THR A 38 -2.14 -25.22 -17.44
CA THR A 38 -2.58 -24.28 -16.39
C THR A 38 -2.39 -24.86 -14.99
N SER A 39 -1.66 -25.99 -14.84
CA SER A 39 -1.64 -26.77 -13.60
C SER A 39 -0.51 -26.48 -12.62
N ASP A 40 0.44 -25.57 -12.92
CA ASP A 40 1.63 -25.39 -12.06
C ASP A 40 1.96 -23.94 -11.67
N LEU A 41 0.99 -23.02 -11.69
CA LEU A 41 1.24 -21.66 -11.20
C LEU A 41 1.38 -21.68 -9.68
N LYS A 42 2.42 -21.02 -9.15
CA LYS A 42 2.60 -20.88 -7.72
C LYS A 42 1.61 -19.85 -7.15
N LYS A 43 0.77 -20.28 -6.22
CA LYS A 43 -0.15 -19.37 -5.51
C LYS A 43 0.63 -18.40 -4.64
N VAL A 44 0.25 -17.14 -4.69
CA VAL A 44 0.83 -16.02 -3.95
C VAL A 44 -0.29 -15.12 -3.45
N THR A 45 -0.24 -14.75 -2.18
CA THR A 45 -1.20 -13.81 -1.58
C THR A 45 -0.56 -12.43 -1.47
N PHE A 46 -1.20 -11.44 -2.10
CA PHE A 46 -0.86 -10.03 -1.95
C PHE A 46 -1.95 -9.30 -1.17
N MET A 47 -1.57 -8.63 -0.07
CA MET A 47 -2.51 -7.89 0.76
C MET A 47 -2.45 -6.38 0.48
N LEU A 48 -3.62 -5.78 0.32
CA LEU A 48 -3.76 -4.33 0.24
C LEU A 48 -3.43 -3.68 1.60
N SER A 49 -2.94 -2.44 1.59
CA SER A 49 -2.75 -1.63 2.81
C SER A 49 -3.98 -0.83 3.20
N TRP A 50 -4.90 -0.65 2.26
CA TRP A 50 -6.11 0.16 2.37
C TRP A 50 -7.20 -0.37 1.43
N ALA A 51 -8.30 0.38 1.27
CA ALA A 51 -9.22 0.14 0.16
C ALA A 51 -8.48 0.29 -1.19
N PRO A 52 -8.92 -0.39 -2.26
CA PRO A 52 -8.30 -0.26 -3.57
C PRO A 52 -8.21 1.21 -4.01
N ASP A 53 -7.00 1.64 -4.36
CA ASP A 53 -6.68 2.98 -4.84
C ASP A 53 -5.52 2.94 -5.85
N THR A 54 -5.07 4.10 -6.33
CA THR A 54 -3.99 4.20 -7.31
C THR A 54 -2.63 3.75 -6.78
N ASN A 55 -2.42 3.66 -5.46
CA ASN A 55 -1.19 3.10 -4.92
C ASN A 55 -1.07 1.59 -5.18
N HIS A 56 -2.19 0.88 -5.34
CA HIS A 56 -2.23 -0.55 -5.62
C HIS A 56 -2.25 -0.88 -7.13
N ILE A 57 -2.42 0.12 -8.00
CA ILE A 57 -2.77 -0.04 -9.41
C ILE A 57 -1.79 -0.94 -10.18
N GLY A 58 -0.49 -0.88 -9.87
CA GLY A 58 0.52 -1.70 -10.54
C GLY A 58 0.32 -3.20 -10.33
N VAL A 59 -0.17 -3.61 -9.16
CA VAL A 59 -0.47 -5.01 -8.87
C VAL A 59 -1.70 -5.49 -9.65
N TYR A 60 -2.75 -4.67 -9.74
CA TYR A 60 -3.93 -4.95 -10.55
C TYR A 60 -3.58 -5.03 -12.04
N VAL A 61 -2.77 -4.10 -12.54
CA VAL A 61 -2.27 -4.11 -13.93
C VAL A 61 -1.43 -5.35 -14.19
N ALA A 62 -0.51 -5.71 -13.29
CA ALA A 62 0.32 -6.90 -13.45
C ALA A 62 -0.52 -8.18 -13.53
N LYS A 63 -1.59 -8.27 -12.75
CA LYS A 63 -2.56 -9.38 -12.81
C LYS A 63 -3.34 -9.39 -14.12
N ASN A 64 -3.95 -8.27 -14.48
CA ASN A 64 -4.78 -8.13 -15.69
C ASN A 64 -3.98 -8.37 -16.98
N LYS A 65 -2.78 -7.78 -17.09
CA LYS A 65 -1.89 -7.95 -18.26
C LYS A 65 -1.19 -9.30 -18.30
N GLY A 66 -1.39 -10.16 -17.28
CA GLY A 66 -0.81 -11.50 -17.25
C GLY A 66 0.66 -11.57 -16.81
N TYR A 67 1.28 -10.48 -16.35
CA TYR A 67 2.70 -10.45 -15.96
C TYR A 67 3.03 -11.43 -14.84
N PHE A 68 2.11 -11.61 -13.89
CA PHE A 68 2.27 -12.64 -12.85
C PHE A 68 2.20 -14.05 -13.45
N LYS A 69 1.24 -14.29 -14.33
CA LYS A 69 1.09 -15.61 -14.99
C LYS A 69 2.32 -15.96 -15.82
N ASP A 70 2.87 -14.99 -16.55
CA ASP A 70 4.10 -15.16 -17.34
C ASP A 70 5.33 -15.45 -16.46
N ALA A 71 5.31 -14.97 -15.21
CA ALA A 71 6.31 -15.27 -14.19
C ALA A 71 6.06 -16.61 -13.47
N GLY A 72 4.98 -17.34 -13.81
CA GLY A 72 4.60 -18.61 -13.18
C GLY A 72 3.86 -18.44 -11.86
N LEU A 73 3.21 -17.29 -11.64
CA LEU A 73 2.51 -16.95 -10.39
C LEU A 73 0.99 -16.82 -10.61
N ASP A 74 0.24 -17.32 -9.63
CA ASP A 74 -1.21 -17.09 -9.47
C ASP A 74 -1.41 -16.20 -8.25
N VAL A 75 -1.63 -14.89 -8.49
CA VAL A 75 -1.68 -13.89 -7.44
C VAL A 75 -3.12 -13.60 -7.03
N ASP A 76 -3.40 -13.86 -5.75
CA ASP A 76 -4.64 -13.47 -5.10
C ASP A 76 -4.46 -12.14 -4.37
N ILE A 77 -5.25 -11.13 -4.75
CA ILE A 77 -5.23 -9.79 -4.15
C ILE A 77 -6.33 -9.75 -3.10
N VAL A 78 -5.93 -9.59 -1.83
CA VAL A 78 -6.85 -9.64 -0.69
C VAL A 78 -6.94 -8.29 0.02
N ALA A 79 -8.10 -8.01 0.59
CA ALA A 79 -8.31 -6.80 1.40
C ALA A 79 -7.38 -6.78 2.62
N VAL A 80 -7.09 -5.58 3.13
CA VAL A 80 -6.30 -5.39 4.35
C VAL A 80 -6.94 -6.12 5.53
N ALA A 81 -6.14 -6.88 6.27
CA ALA A 81 -6.57 -7.54 7.48
C ALA A 81 -6.72 -6.53 8.64
N GLN A 82 -7.55 -6.88 9.64
CA GLN A 82 -7.71 -6.04 10.84
C GLN A 82 -6.39 -5.77 11.58
N ALA A 83 -5.44 -6.69 11.52
CA ALA A 83 -4.11 -6.55 12.14
C ALA A 83 -3.13 -5.70 11.31
N GLY A 84 -3.53 -5.23 10.12
CA GLY A 84 -2.67 -4.50 9.18
C GLY A 84 -1.88 -5.41 8.24
N ALA A 85 -1.41 -4.81 7.16
CA ALA A 85 -0.67 -5.49 6.09
C ALA A 85 0.72 -5.98 6.57
N GLU A 86 1.42 -5.15 7.34
CA GLU A 86 2.75 -5.44 7.90
C GLU A 86 2.72 -6.67 8.81
N GLN A 87 1.73 -6.72 9.70
CA GLN A 87 1.57 -7.85 10.62
C GLN A 87 1.18 -9.14 9.87
N ALA A 88 0.36 -9.03 8.83
CA ALA A 88 -0.02 -10.17 8.00
C ALA A 88 1.20 -10.77 7.27
N VAL A 89 2.07 -9.93 6.70
CA VAL A 89 3.31 -10.36 6.04
C VAL A 89 4.29 -10.92 7.06
N ASN A 90 4.49 -10.26 8.20
CA ASN A 90 5.37 -10.75 9.26
C ASN A 90 5.00 -12.16 9.73
N ASN A 91 3.70 -12.43 9.85
CA ASN A 91 3.17 -13.72 10.30
C ASN A 91 3.00 -14.76 9.17
N GLY A 92 3.28 -14.39 7.91
CA GLY A 92 3.12 -15.29 6.75
C GLY A 92 1.67 -15.56 6.37
N VAL A 93 0.72 -14.70 6.76
CA VAL A 93 -0.68 -14.73 6.31
C VAL A 93 -0.78 -14.21 4.87
N ALA A 94 0.06 -13.24 4.51
CA ALA A 94 0.28 -12.81 3.15
C ALA A 94 1.75 -12.97 2.78
N ASP A 95 2.04 -13.29 1.51
CA ASP A 95 3.41 -13.39 0.99
C ASP A 95 4.01 -12.01 0.77
N PHE A 96 3.18 -11.09 0.25
CA PHE A 96 3.53 -9.70 -0.03
C PHE A 96 2.39 -8.78 0.37
N ALA A 97 2.71 -7.50 0.57
CA ALA A 97 1.71 -6.46 0.76
C ALA A 97 2.21 -5.10 0.25
N LEU A 98 1.29 -4.14 0.11
CA LEU A 98 1.66 -2.74 0.01
C LEU A 98 1.87 -2.19 1.44
N SER A 99 2.89 -1.37 1.61
CA SER A 99 3.15 -0.60 2.84
C SER A 99 4.04 0.60 2.50
N ASN A 100 4.64 1.22 3.49
CA ASN A 100 5.70 2.21 3.32
C ASN A 100 6.88 1.89 4.24
N LEU A 101 8.05 2.46 3.93
CA LEU A 101 9.27 2.13 4.66
C LEU A 101 9.25 2.65 6.11
N THR A 102 8.50 3.72 6.39
CA THR A 102 8.31 4.23 7.75
C THR A 102 7.59 3.19 8.62
N ASN A 103 6.50 2.60 8.12
CA ASN A 103 5.81 1.52 8.80
C ASN A 103 6.73 0.30 8.98
N VAL A 104 7.50 -0.08 7.96
CA VAL A 104 8.49 -1.16 8.09
C VAL A 104 9.43 -0.88 9.26
N GLY A 105 9.92 0.36 9.39
CA GLY A 105 10.75 0.79 10.52
C GLY A 105 10.05 0.66 11.87
N VAL A 106 8.83 1.21 11.99
CA VAL A 106 8.02 1.15 13.23
C VAL A 106 7.75 -0.31 13.64
N TYR A 107 7.36 -1.17 12.71
CA TYR A 107 7.11 -2.58 13.02
C TYR A 107 8.39 -3.36 13.35
N THR A 108 9.51 -3.03 12.68
CA THR A 108 10.82 -3.66 12.98
C THR A 108 11.31 -3.29 14.37
N LEU A 109 11.15 -2.05 14.81
CA LEU A 109 11.45 -1.64 16.19
C LEU A 109 10.61 -2.38 17.24
N LYS A 110 9.44 -2.90 16.83
CA LYS A 110 8.55 -3.75 17.65
C LYS A 110 8.78 -5.26 17.44
N GLY A 111 9.85 -5.62 16.72
CA GLY A 111 10.28 -7.02 16.55
C GLY A 111 9.73 -7.73 15.31
N ALA A 112 9.16 -7.00 14.33
CA ALA A 112 8.82 -7.60 13.05
C ALA A 112 10.05 -7.84 12.17
N HIS A 113 9.98 -8.84 11.30
CA HIS A 113 11.02 -9.25 10.35
C HIS A 113 10.51 -9.10 8.92
N ILE A 114 10.29 -7.85 8.50
CA ILE A 114 9.76 -7.48 7.19
C ILE A 114 10.72 -6.52 6.47
N LYS A 115 10.67 -6.51 5.14
CA LYS A 115 11.56 -5.69 4.32
C LYS A 115 10.84 -5.22 3.07
N GLN A 116 11.11 -3.97 2.66
CA GLN A 116 10.64 -3.43 1.39
C GLN A 116 11.54 -3.90 0.25
N VAL A 117 10.92 -4.39 -0.83
CA VAL A 117 11.62 -4.98 -2.00
C VAL A 117 11.39 -4.21 -3.29
N LEU A 118 10.53 -3.20 -3.26
CA LEU A 118 10.25 -2.28 -4.36
C LEU A 118 9.60 -1.01 -3.79
N GLN A 119 10.10 0.17 -4.16
CA GLN A 119 9.47 1.45 -3.82
C GLN A 119 8.82 2.08 -5.04
N VAL A 120 7.54 2.38 -4.96
CA VAL A 120 6.78 3.04 -6.04
C VAL A 120 6.85 4.56 -5.90
N GLN A 121 6.46 5.07 -4.74
CA GLN A 121 6.39 6.49 -4.46
C GLN A 121 7.77 7.08 -4.21
N GLN A 122 8.17 8.06 -5.04
CA GLN A 122 9.53 8.63 -5.02
C GLN A 122 9.62 10.02 -4.38
N LYS A 123 8.47 10.62 -4.07
CA LYS A 123 8.41 11.90 -3.35
C LYS A 123 7.14 12.02 -2.52
N PRO A 124 7.16 12.86 -1.47
CA PRO A 124 5.99 13.04 -0.59
C PRO A 124 4.74 13.48 -1.36
N SER A 125 3.62 12.88 -1.05
CA SER A 125 2.29 13.25 -1.52
C SER A 125 1.34 13.63 -0.39
N ALA A 126 1.79 13.46 0.86
CA ALA A 126 1.04 13.90 2.04
C ALA A 126 0.85 15.42 2.03
N ILE A 127 -0.37 15.84 2.32
CA ILE A 127 -0.77 17.24 2.45
C ILE A 127 -1.59 17.43 3.72
N TRP A 128 -1.39 18.54 4.38
CA TRP A 128 -2.03 18.89 5.62
C TRP A 128 -2.97 20.05 5.37
N CYS A 129 -4.28 19.84 5.53
CA CYS A 129 -5.27 20.73 4.97
C CYS A 129 -6.34 21.15 6.00
N ALA A 130 -6.75 22.41 5.89
CA ALA A 130 -7.98 22.93 6.47
C ALA A 130 -9.03 23.12 5.38
N LEU A 131 -10.33 23.25 5.76
CA LEU A 131 -11.35 23.67 4.81
C LEU A 131 -11.08 25.10 4.32
N ALA A 132 -11.13 25.33 3.00
CA ALA A 132 -10.91 26.67 2.43
C ALA A 132 -11.93 27.71 2.91
N SER A 133 -13.08 27.28 3.42
CA SER A 133 -14.07 28.13 4.09
C SER A 133 -13.59 28.68 5.44
N ASN A 134 -12.62 28.00 6.08
CA ASN A 134 -11.98 28.51 7.29
C ASN A 134 -10.84 29.47 6.94
N THR A 135 -11.20 30.74 6.67
CA THR A 135 -10.24 31.77 6.25
C THR A 135 -9.26 32.21 7.34
N ALA A 136 -9.41 31.70 8.58
CA ALA A 136 -8.49 31.97 9.67
C ALA A 136 -7.19 31.14 9.57
N ILE A 137 -7.21 30.00 8.85
CA ILE A 137 -6.06 29.13 8.63
C ILE A 137 -5.46 29.41 7.27
N LYS A 138 -4.30 30.09 7.24
CA LYS A 138 -3.59 30.50 6.02
C LYS A 138 -2.23 29.86 5.86
N SER A 139 -1.63 29.42 6.96
CA SER A 139 -0.35 28.71 6.98
C SER A 139 -0.29 27.80 8.23
N PRO A 140 0.70 26.90 8.36
CA PRO A 140 0.78 25.95 9.45
C PRO A 140 0.78 26.56 10.86
N LYS A 141 1.33 27.74 11.06
CA LYS A 141 1.26 28.40 12.40
C LYS A 141 -0.18 28.67 12.87
N ASP A 142 -1.13 28.81 11.94
CA ASP A 142 -2.53 29.05 12.28
C ASP A 142 -3.23 27.76 12.76
N LEU A 143 -2.57 26.59 12.62
CA LEU A 143 -2.98 25.30 13.18
C LEU A 143 -2.68 25.18 14.68
N ASP A 144 -1.84 26.08 15.22
CA ASP A 144 -1.49 26.12 16.64
C ASP A 144 -2.76 26.29 17.50
N GLY A 145 -2.97 25.43 18.51
CA GLY A 145 -4.17 25.40 19.33
C GLY A 145 -5.45 24.93 18.63
N LYS A 146 -5.35 24.36 17.42
CA LYS A 146 -6.47 23.80 16.65
C LYS A 146 -6.64 22.30 16.85
N THR A 147 -7.76 21.74 16.42
CA THR A 147 -8.05 20.31 16.53
C THR A 147 -7.67 19.58 15.25
N PHE A 148 -6.75 18.65 15.37
CA PHE A 148 -6.29 17.75 14.31
C PHE A 148 -7.16 16.49 14.22
N ALA A 149 -7.72 16.20 13.04
CA ALA A 149 -8.32 14.92 12.71
C ALA A 149 -7.22 13.91 12.34
N THR A 150 -6.80 13.09 13.28
CA THR A 150 -5.65 12.18 13.17
C THR A 150 -6.07 10.72 13.05
N PHE A 151 -5.22 9.91 12.42
CA PHE A 151 -5.29 8.44 12.48
C PHE A 151 -4.64 7.87 13.77
N GLY A 152 -4.00 8.71 14.57
CA GLY A 152 -3.41 8.33 15.86
C GLY A 152 -1.95 7.89 15.79
N SER A 153 -1.19 8.27 14.76
CA SER A 153 0.24 7.97 14.68
C SER A 153 1.10 9.08 15.31
N ASN A 154 2.16 8.69 16.02
CA ASN A 154 3.16 9.62 16.54
C ASN A 154 3.89 10.37 15.40
N GLU A 155 4.05 9.72 14.25
CA GLU A 155 4.60 10.30 13.04
C GLU A 155 3.82 11.54 12.60
N SER A 156 2.50 11.41 12.43
CA SER A 156 1.64 12.54 12.04
C SER A 156 1.72 13.69 13.04
N ASP A 157 1.80 13.37 14.35
CA ASP A 157 1.94 14.38 15.40
C ASP A 157 3.28 15.13 15.30
N ALA A 158 4.36 14.41 15.01
CA ALA A 158 5.71 14.99 14.82
C ALA A 158 5.75 15.91 13.60
N VAL A 159 5.18 15.47 12.49
CA VAL A 159 5.10 16.25 11.24
C VAL A 159 4.32 17.54 11.47
N VAL A 160 3.11 17.46 12.01
CA VAL A 160 2.27 18.65 12.28
C VAL A 160 2.98 19.62 13.22
N ARG A 161 3.61 19.13 14.28
CA ARG A 161 4.38 19.95 15.21
C ARG A 161 5.52 20.69 14.52
N ARG A 162 6.32 19.98 13.73
CA ARG A 162 7.44 20.55 12.95
C ARG A 162 6.97 21.62 11.99
N MET A 163 5.88 21.39 11.26
CA MET A 163 5.33 22.35 10.30
C MET A 163 4.85 23.64 11.01
N ILE A 164 4.14 23.51 12.12
CA ILE A 164 3.67 24.65 12.93
C ILE A 164 4.87 25.45 13.46
N GLN A 165 5.87 24.78 14.03
CA GLN A 165 7.06 25.42 14.61
C GLN A 165 7.92 26.10 13.55
N THR A 166 8.10 25.49 12.39
CA THR A 166 8.86 26.07 11.28
C THR A 166 8.21 27.36 10.77
N ASP A 167 6.89 27.45 10.81
CA ASP A 167 6.14 28.66 10.42
C ASP A 167 5.98 29.69 11.57
N GLY A 168 6.54 29.42 12.75
CA GLY A 168 6.62 30.35 13.89
C GLY A 168 5.55 30.17 14.95
N GLY A 169 4.80 29.05 14.93
CA GLY A 169 3.88 28.64 16.01
C GLY A 169 4.60 27.85 17.12
N LYS A 170 3.87 27.37 18.11
CA LYS A 170 4.41 26.59 19.24
C LYS A 170 4.47 25.09 18.96
N GLY A 171 3.62 24.59 18.05
CA GLY A 171 3.46 23.15 17.77
C GLY A 171 2.48 22.48 18.75
N GLU A 172 1.54 23.22 19.30
CA GLU A 172 0.51 22.71 20.22
C GLU A 172 -0.81 22.55 19.47
N PHE A 173 -1.49 21.40 19.62
CA PHE A 173 -2.78 21.14 18.99
C PHE A 173 -3.56 20.05 19.76
N ASP A 174 -4.88 20.12 19.68
CA ASP A 174 -5.77 19.06 20.15
C ASP A 174 -5.93 17.98 19.09
N LYS A 175 -6.40 16.77 19.49
CA LYS A 175 -6.57 15.64 18.58
C LYS A 175 -7.94 14.99 18.71
N VAL A 176 -8.50 14.57 17.57
CA VAL A 176 -9.62 13.64 17.50
C VAL A 176 -9.24 12.50 16.56
N THR A 177 -9.23 11.26 17.07
CA THR A 177 -8.92 10.10 16.25
C THR A 177 -10.10 9.77 15.35
N VAL A 178 -9.82 9.70 14.05
CA VAL A 178 -10.78 9.37 12.99
C VAL A 178 -10.23 8.23 12.14
N GLY A 179 -11.11 7.51 11.47
CA GLY A 179 -10.72 6.59 10.41
C GLY A 179 -10.88 7.28 9.05
N THR A 180 -11.75 6.74 8.20
CA THR A 180 -12.06 7.30 6.85
C THR A 180 -12.94 8.54 6.88
N SER A 181 -13.26 9.10 8.05
CA SER A 181 -14.24 10.18 8.24
C SER A 181 -13.61 11.58 8.42
N THR A 182 -12.37 11.79 7.95
CA THR A 182 -11.64 13.06 8.13
C THR A 182 -12.43 14.25 7.55
N PHE A 183 -12.91 14.15 6.30
CA PHE A 183 -13.72 15.21 5.69
C PHE A 183 -14.97 15.54 6.49
N GLN A 184 -15.77 14.52 6.84
CA GLN A 184 -17.00 14.71 7.61
C GLN A 184 -16.75 15.29 9.01
N THR A 185 -15.61 14.94 9.63
CA THR A 185 -15.22 15.46 10.93
C THR A 185 -14.88 16.94 10.84
N MET A 186 -14.17 17.36 9.80
CA MET A 186 -13.86 18.77 9.53
C MET A 186 -15.12 19.57 9.14
N GLU A 187 -15.95 19.04 8.24
CA GLU A 187 -17.19 19.70 7.81
C GLU A 187 -18.20 19.88 8.97
N SER A 188 -18.21 18.96 9.93
CA SER A 188 -19.04 19.06 11.13
C SER A 188 -18.46 20.00 12.20
N GLY A 189 -17.28 20.58 11.98
CA GLY A 189 -16.59 21.47 12.92
C GLY A 189 -16.02 20.76 14.16
N LYS A 190 -15.85 19.44 14.11
CA LYS A 190 -15.24 18.65 15.21
C LYS A 190 -13.72 18.61 15.10
N ALA A 191 -13.17 18.95 13.93
CA ALA A 191 -11.75 19.18 13.71
C ALA A 191 -11.56 20.37 12.78
N ASP A 192 -10.43 21.04 12.91
CA ASP A 192 -10.07 22.22 12.13
C ASP A 192 -9.24 21.84 10.88
N PHE A 193 -8.46 20.77 10.98
CA PHE A 193 -7.57 20.30 9.91
C PHE A 193 -7.33 18.79 9.96
N GLY A 194 -6.78 18.25 8.87
CA GLY A 194 -6.46 16.83 8.72
C GLY A 194 -5.35 16.56 7.71
N GLY A 195 -4.79 15.34 7.75
CA GLY A 195 -3.85 14.86 6.77
C GLY A 195 -4.56 14.11 5.63
N PHE A 196 -4.05 14.28 4.40
CA PHE A 196 -4.57 13.69 3.17
C PHE A 196 -3.42 13.39 2.21
N TYR A 197 -3.72 12.68 1.13
CA TYR A 197 -2.79 12.49 0.02
C TYR A 197 -3.24 13.32 -1.19
N ALA A 198 -2.33 14.10 -1.74
CA ALA A 198 -2.59 14.96 -2.92
C ALA A 198 -3.07 14.13 -4.12
N THR A 199 -2.60 12.89 -4.23
CA THR A 199 -2.90 11.97 -5.32
C THR A 199 -4.27 11.28 -5.19
N TRP A 200 -4.93 11.34 -4.03
CA TRP A 200 -6.23 10.66 -3.80
C TRP A 200 -7.26 11.61 -3.18
N GLU A 201 -7.19 11.89 -1.87
CA GLU A 201 -8.16 12.79 -1.24
C GLU A 201 -8.07 14.23 -1.75
N GLY A 202 -6.86 14.70 -2.14
CA GLY A 202 -6.69 15.98 -2.82
C GLY A 202 -7.48 16.04 -4.13
N VAL A 203 -7.40 14.98 -4.94
CA VAL A 203 -8.19 14.82 -6.17
C VAL A 203 -9.69 14.76 -5.86
N GLN A 204 -10.09 14.02 -4.81
CA GLN A 204 -11.49 13.97 -4.38
C GLN A 204 -12.02 15.36 -4.02
N ALA A 205 -11.26 16.13 -3.26
CA ALA A 205 -11.62 17.49 -2.86
C ALA A 205 -11.71 18.43 -4.06
N ASP A 206 -10.81 18.29 -5.03
CA ASP A 206 -10.84 19.09 -6.26
C ASP A 206 -12.05 18.79 -7.14
N MET A 207 -12.41 17.52 -7.28
CA MET A 207 -13.51 17.09 -8.16
C MET A 207 -14.90 17.28 -7.52
N TYR A 208 -15.00 16.99 -6.23
CA TYR A 208 -16.31 16.86 -5.56
C TYR A 208 -16.47 17.78 -4.35
N GLY A 209 -15.38 18.39 -3.85
CA GLY A 209 -15.36 19.17 -2.61
C GLY A 209 -15.19 18.28 -1.36
N PRO A 210 -15.08 18.88 -0.19
CA PRO A 210 -14.99 20.34 0.04
C PRO A 210 -13.66 20.91 -0.49
N LYS A 211 -13.63 22.22 -0.81
CA LYS A 211 -12.38 22.89 -1.18
C LYS A 211 -11.46 22.99 0.03
N LEU A 212 -10.19 22.72 -0.20
CA LEU A 212 -9.15 22.66 0.82
C LEU A 212 -8.12 23.78 0.65
N ASN A 213 -7.54 24.22 1.77
CA ASN A 213 -6.31 24.97 1.86
C ASN A 213 -5.25 24.06 2.45
N CYS A 214 -4.22 23.71 1.67
CA CYS A 214 -3.28 22.64 2.00
C CYS A 214 -1.85 23.16 2.09
N PHE A 215 -1.04 22.48 2.92
CA PHE A 215 0.37 22.73 3.17
C PHE A 215 1.13 21.44 2.93
N THR A 216 2.34 21.53 2.37
CA THR A 216 3.20 20.37 2.09
C THR A 216 4.31 20.26 3.12
N GLU A 217 4.74 19.07 3.41
CA GLU A 217 5.79 18.79 4.39
C GLU A 217 7.14 19.46 4.07
N PRO A 218 7.64 19.37 2.81
CA PRO A 218 8.93 19.96 2.47
C PRO A 218 8.99 21.49 2.61
N ASP A 219 7.84 22.16 2.40
CA ASP A 219 7.76 23.62 2.49
C ASP A 219 7.88 24.13 3.94
N TYR A 220 7.67 23.24 4.91
CA TYR A 220 7.64 23.58 6.34
C TYR A 220 8.56 22.70 7.20
N GLY A 221 9.74 22.38 6.66
CA GLY A 221 10.87 21.86 7.43
C GLY A 221 10.79 20.40 7.83
N VAL A 222 9.92 19.61 7.20
CA VAL A 222 9.96 18.15 7.30
C VAL A 222 10.91 17.62 6.23
N PRO A 223 12.03 17.00 6.61
CA PRO A 223 13.05 16.57 5.65
C PRO A 223 12.71 15.19 5.05
N GLY A 224 13.42 14.86 3.97
CA GLY A 224 13.44 13.52 3.41
C GLY A 224 12.19 13.15 2.61
N ASN A 225 11.89 11.86 2.58
CA ASN A 225 10.76 11.30 1.88
C ASN A 225 9.88 10.48 2.85
N ALA A 226 8.77 11.07 3.28
CA ALA A 226 7.78 10.43 4.15
C ALA A 226 7.02 9.29 3.45
N ASP A 227 6.76 9.46 2.14
CA ASP A 227 5.90 8.57 1.36
C ASP A 227 6.73 7.57 0.54
N THR A 228 7.41 6.68 1.21
CA THR A 228 8.19 5.60 0.59
C THR A 228 7.31 4.38 0.31
N ILE A 229 6.09 4.59 -0.22
CA ILE A 229 5.11 3.52 -0.51
C ILE A 229 5.72 2.50 -1.46
N GLY A 230 5.57 1.22 -1.12
CA GLY A 230 6.16 0.13 -1.88
C GLY A 230 5.67 -1.26 -1.47
N ILE A 231 6.32 -2.26 -2.03
CA ILE A 231 6.00 -3.67 -1.79
C ILE A 231 6.90 -4.22 -0.69
N ILE A 232 6.28 -4.87 0.29
CA ILE A 232 6.97 -5.53 1.39
C ILE A 232 6.80 -7.05 1.33
N THR A 233 7.78 -7.76 1.88
CA THR A 233 7.72 -9.18 2.20
C THR A 233 8.50 -9.46 3.49
N ASN A 234 8.50 -10.70 4.01
CA ASN A 234 9.25 -11.02 5.22
C ASN A 234 10.62 -11.64 4.93
N ASP A 235 11.54 -11.52 5.89
CA ASP A 235 12.92 -12.02 5.79
C ASP A 235 12.97 -13.53 5.52
N LYS A 236 12.00 -14.29 6.04
CA LYS A 236 11.92 -15.74 5.82
C LYS A 236 11.63 -16.05 4.35
N THR A 237 10.74 -15.30 3.71
CA THR A 237 10.41 -15.44 2.29
C THR A 237 11.62 -15.05 1.43
N ILE A 238 12.30 -13.94 1.75
CA ILE A 238 13.54 -13.52 1.07
C ILE A 238 14.59 -14.63 1.14
N LYS A 239 14.84 -15.17 2.32
CA LYS A 239 15.88 -16.20 2.54
C LYS A 239 15.57 -17.53 1.86
N ASN A 240 14.33 -18.00 1.98
CA ASN A 240 13.96 -19.36 1.57
C ASN A 240 13.44 -19.45 0.13
N ASN A 241 12.94 -18.36 -0.44
CA ASN A 241 12.32 -18.30 -1.76
C ASN A 241 12.71 -17.02 -2.53
N PRO A 242 14.02 -16.70 -2.69
CA PRO A 242 14.45 -15.45 -3.35
C PRO A 242 13.98 -15.36 -4.80
N ASP A 243 13.83 -16.50 -5.49
CA ASP A 243 13.30 -16.56 -6.86
C ASP A 243 11.81 -16.14 -6.92
N LEU A 244 11.01 -16.53 -5.92
CA LEU A 244 9.63 -16.05 -5.79
C LEU A 244 9.60 -14.53 -5.60
N VAL A 245 10.42 -14.01 -4.69
CA VAL A 245 10.50 -12.56 -4.42
C VAL A 245 10.86 -11.82 -5.70
N LYS A 246 11.89 -12.27 -6.42
CA LYS A 246 12.32 -11.69 -7.69
C LYS A 246 11.21 -11.69 -8.75
N LYS A 247 10.56 -12.83 -8.97
CA LYS A 247 9.48 -12.98 -9.95
C LYS A 247 8.30 -12.07 -9.64
N PHE A 248 7.86 -12.04 -8.38
CA PHE A 248 6.75 -11.19 -7.95
C PHE A 248 7.11 -9.71 -8.09
N THR A 249 8.27 -9.29 -7.58
CA THR A 249 8.73 -7.90 -7.61
C THR A 249 8.86 -7.39 -9.04
N GLN A 250 9.48 -8.15 -9.94
CA GLN A 250 9.66 -7.74 -11.33
C GLN A 250 8.35 -7.71 -12.13
N ALA A 251 7.44 -8.65 -11.88
CA ALA A 251 6.11 -8.62 -12.50
C ALA A 251 5.30 -7.40 -12.01
N THR A 252 5.37 -7.10 -10.72
CA THR A 252 4.73 -5.92 -10.11
C THR A 252 5.34 -4.63 -10.66
N GLN A 253 6.67 -4.54 -10.76
CA GLN A 253 7.37 -3.40 -11.36
C GLN A 253 6.88 -3.12 -12.78
N LYS A 254 6.78 -4.14 -13.65
CA LYS A 254 6.20 -4.01 -14.99
C LYS A 254 4.76 -3.47 -14.95
N GLY A 255 3.98 -3.86 -13.95
CA GLY A 255 2.63 -3.34 -13.76
C GLY A 255 2.60 -1.85 -13.47
N TYR A 256 3.49 -1.36 -12.60
CA TYR A 256 3.63 0.08 -12.33
C TYR A 256 4.21 0.84 -13.50
N GLU A 257 5.21 0.31 -14.20
CA GLU A 257 5.76 0.90 -15.44
C GLU A 257 4.68 1.06 -16.50
N TYR A 258 3.86 0.01 -16.71
CA TYR A 258 2.73 0.07 -17.64
C TYR A 258 1.71 1.12 -17.21
N ALA A 259 1.32 1.14 -15.92
CA ALA A 259 0.35 2.09 -15.38
C ALA A 259 0.82 3.54 -15.54
N TYR A 260 2.10 3.80 -15.32
CA TYR A 260 2.69 5.12 -15.45
C TYR A 260 2.75 5.60 -16.91
N ALA A 261 3.00 4.68 -17.85
CA ALA A 261 3.03 4.97 -19.28
C ALA A 261 1.63 5.03 -19.92
N ASN A 262 0.61 4.38 -19.32
CA ASN A 262 -0.74 4.24 -19.84
C ASN A 262 -1.77 4.54 -18.75
N PRO A 263 -1.81 5.75 -18.18
CA PRO A 263 -2.58 6.06 -16.98
C PRO A 263 -4.09 5.85 -17.13
N ASP A 264 -4.67 6.15 -18.30
CA ASP A 264 -6.10 5.99 -18.56
C ASP A 264 -6.54 4.51 -18.64
N ASP A 265 -5.74 3.66 -19.29
CA ASP A 265 -5.99 2.22 -19.39
C ASP A 265 -5.80 1.55 -18.02
N ALA A 266 -4.75 1.92 -17.30
CA ALA A 266 -4.51 1.43 -15.95
C ALA A 266 -5.63 1.80 -14.98
N ALA A 267 -6.14 3.03 -15.06
CA ALA A 267 -7.28 3.47 -14.26
C ALA A 267 -8.53 2.61 -14.55
N GLN A 268 -8.80 2.29 -15.81
CA GLN A 268 -9.92 1.42 -16.17
C GLN A 268 -9.70 -0.02 -15.65
N ILE A 269 -8.48 -0.55 -15.74
CA ILE A 269 -8.13 -1.87 -15.19
C ILE A 269 -8.41 -1.91 -13.68
N LEU A 270 -7.98 -0.89 -12.91
CA LEU A 270 -8.24 -0.86 -11.47
C LEU A 270 -9.75 -0.88 -11.16
N VAL A 271 -10.55 -0.12 -11.91
CA VAL A 271 -12.01 -0.09 -11.74
C VAL A 271 -12.63 -1.45 -12.03
N ASP A 272 -12.20 -2.11 -13.11
CA ASP A 272 -12.76 -3.39 -13.54
C ASP A 272 -12.34 -4.56 -12.63
N GLU A 273 -11.11 -4.54 -12.11
CA GLU A 273 -10.55 -5.59 -11.23
C GLU A 273 -10.96 -5.42 -9.76
N ALA A 274 -11.46 -4.24 -9.35
CA ALA A 274 -11.89 -3.96 -7.98
C ALA A 274 -13.37 -3.45 -7.93
N PRO A 275 -14.34 -4.22 -8.46
CA PRO A 275 -15.73 -3.77 -8.61
C PRO A 275 -16.40 -3.42 -7.27
N ASP A 276 -16.05 -4.12 -6.19
CA ASP A 276 -16.61 -3.89 -4.85
C ASP A 276 -16.17 -2.55 -4.23
N ALA A 277 -15.08 -1.96 -4.75
CA ALA A 277 -14.61 -0.65 -4.30
C ALA A 277 -15.46 0.52 -4.84
N ASN A 278 -16.36 0.27 -5.80
CA ASN A 278 -17.25 1.26 -6.40
C ASN A 278 -16.52 2.53 -6.90
N LEU A 279 -15.32 2.35 -7.44
CA LEU A 279 -14.49 3.43 -7.96
C LEU A 279 -15.11 4.04 -9.22
N LYS A 280 -15.08 5.37 -9.32
CA LYS A 280 -15.50 6.09 -10.51
C LYS A 280 -14.34 6.21 -11.49
N PRO A 281 -14.49 5.77 -12.76
CA PRO A 281 -13.39 5.80 -13.72
C PRO A 281 -12.75 7.18 -13.89
N GLU A 282 -13.54 8.25 -13.93
CA GLU A 282 -13.06 9.63 -14.07
C GLU A 282 -12.22 10.08 -12.87
N PHE A 283 -12.55 9.62 -11.67
CA PHE A 283 -11.78 9.90 -10.45
C PHE A 283 -10.42 9.20 -10.46
N VAL A 284 -10.40 7.91 -10.78
CA VAL A 284 -9.15 7.13 -10.87
C VAL A 284 -8.23 7.66 -11.96
N LYS A 285 -8.79 8.02 -13.14
CA LYS A 285 -8.05 8.67 -14.23
C LYS A 285 -7.43 9.99 -13.77
N LYS A 286 -8.21 10.82 -13.07
CA LYS A 286 -7.69 12.10 -12.54
C LYS A 286 -6.58 11.89 -11.53
N SER A 287 -6.72 10.89 -10.63
CA SER A 287 -5.68 10.51 -9.68
C SER A 287 -4.39 10.07 -10.40
N MET A 288 -4.49 9.19 -11.38
CA MET A 288 -3.33 8.78 -12.19
C MET A 288 -2.69 9.95 -12.94
N GLN A 289 -3.49 10.88 -13.47
CA GLN A 289 -2.96 12.09 -14.13
C GLN A 289 -2.15 12.94 -13.13
N VAL A 290 -2.64 13.14 -11.91
CA VAL A 290 -1.92 13.87 -10.86
C VAL A 290 -0.60 13.15 -10.50
N ILE A 291 -0.60 11.82 -10.43
CA ILE A 291 0.61 11.03 -10.17
C ILE A 291 1.66 11.25 -11.28
N VAL A 292 1.26 11.20 -12.54
CA VAL A 292 2.16 11.36 -13.69
C VAL A 292 2.67 12.80 -13.80
N ASP A 293 1.77 13.79 -13.80
CA ASP A 293 2.11 15.22 -13.92
C ASP A 293 2.99 15.67 -12.74
N GLY A 294 2.68 15.17 -11.56
CA GLY A 294 3.43 15.42 -10.34
C GLY A 294 4.76 14.65 -10.26
N GLN A 295 5.02 13.69 -11.15
CA GLN A 295 6.21 12.82 -11.13
C GLN A 295 6.37 12.07 -9.80
N TYR A 296 5.26 11.63 -9.20
CA TYR A 296 5.30 11.00 -7.89
C TYR A 296 6.02 9.65 -7.88
N TRP A 297 6.08 8.94 -9.01
CA TRP A 297 6.80 7.66 -9.17
C TRP A 297 8.15 7.82 -9.86
N GLY A 298 8.66 9.05 -9.93
CA GLY A 298 9.91 9.42 -10.59
C GLY A 298 9.67 10.19 -11.89
N ASP A 299 10.75 10.67 -12.49
CA ASP A 299 10.71 11.40 -13.76
C ASP A 299 10.42 10.43 -14.93
N PRO A 300 9.27 10.56 -15.65
CA PRO A 300 8.92 9.66 -16.74
C PRO A 300 9.96 9.65 -17.87
N ALA A 301 10.68 10.75 -18.10
CA ALA A 301 11.72 10.80 -19.11
C ALA A 301 12.92 9.94 -18.73
N LYS A 302 13.31 9.97 -17.46
CA LYS A 302 14.41 9.16 -16.91
C LYS A 302 14.05 7.67 -16.81
N ILE A 303 12.78 7.34 -16.54
CA ILE A 303 12.29 5.97 -16.59
C ILE A 303 12.37 5.45 -18.02
N LYS A 304 11.92 6.25 -18.99
CA LYS A 304 11.91 5.88 -20.41
C LYS A 304 13.30 5.70 -21.01
N ASP A 305 14.27 6.53 -20.63
CA ASP A 305 15.66 6.43 -21.13
C ASP A 305 16.55 5.48 -20.31
N GLY A 306 15.99 4.88 -19.24
CA GLY A 306 16.68 3.92 -18.36
C GLY A 306 17.67 4.54 -17.38
N SER A 307 17.72 5.88 -17.25
CA SER A 307 18.59 6.54 -16.25
C SER A 307 18.03 6.51 -14.84
N PHE A 308 16.75 6.18 -14.69
CA PHE A 308 16.10 5.85 -13.42
C PHE A 308 15.25 4.57 -13.57
N VAL A 309 15.43 3.63 -12.66
CA VAL A 309 14.65 2.38 -12.62
C VAL A 309 13.50 2.56 -11.64
N LEU A 310 12.26 2.54 -12.15
CA LEU A 310 11.09 2.56 -11.28
C LEU A 310 11.14 1.35 -10.34
N GLY A 311 10.93 1.57 -9.07
CA GLY A 311 11.04 0.53 -8.05
C GLY A 311 12.27 0.65 -7.15
N THR A 312 13.26 1.47 -7.53
CA THR A 312 14.46 1.75 -6.71
C THR A 312 14.08 2.43 -5.41
N ASN A 313 14.65 1.96 -4.30
CA ASN A 313 14.43 2.54 -2.98
C ASN A 313 15.21 3.85 -2.79
N ASP A 314 14.56 4.88 -2.28
CA ASP A 314 15.17 6.15 -1.86
C ASP A 314 15.74 6.04 -0.44
N PHE A 315 16.86 5.33 -0.30
CA PHE A 315 17.50 5.13 1.01
C PHE A 315 17.90 6.43 1.70
N LYS A 316 18.27 7.45 0.91
CA LYS A 316 18.70 8.73 1.46
C LYS A 316 17.53 9.52 2.01
N GLY A 317 16.49 9.72 1.20
CA GLY A 317 15.30 10.45 1.63
C GLY A 317 14.58 9.74 2.78
N ALA A 318 14.52 8.41 2.77
CA ALA A 318 13.98 7.63 3.87
C ALA A 318 14.79 7.80 5.15
N GLN A 319 16.15 7.79 5.08
CA GLN A 319 16.98 7.95 6.27
C GLN A 319 16.84 9.35 6.87
N GLU A 320 16.84 10.41 6.04
CA GLU A 320 16.61 11.78 6.50
C GLU A 320 15.27 11.92 7.24
N TYR A 321 14.23 11.26 6.75
CA TYR A 321 12.93 11.24 7.41
C TYR A 321 12.94 10.44 8.72
N PHE A 322 13.63 9.29 8.76
CA PHE A 322 13.77 8.50 9.98
C PHE A 322 14.55 9.23 11.08
N ASP A 323 15.62 9.93 10.72
CA ASP A 323 16.39 10.74 11.65
C ASP A 323 15.52 11.85 12.25
N PHE A 324 14.72 12.51 11.41
CA PHE A 324 13.73 13.49 11.86
C PHE A 324 12.71 12.91 12.84
N LEU A 325 12.14 11.73 12.55
CA LEU A 325 11.17 11.10 13.46
C LEU A 325 11.80 10.69 14.80
N ALA A 326 13.08 10.30 14.79
CA ALA A 326 13.81 10.00 16.03
C ALA A 326 14.09 11.26 16.86
N GLU A 327 14.43 12.38 16.21
CA GLU A 327 14.58 13.69 16.86
C GLU A 327 13.27 14.18 17.51
N GLU A 328 12.13 13.86 16.89
CA GLU A 328 10.79 14.24 17.39
C GLU A 328 10.18 13.23 18.37
N ASP A 329 10.94 12.26 18.87
CA ASP A 329 10.50 11.22 19.79
C ASP A 329 9.30 10.39 19.27
N ALA A 330 9.19 10.23 17.95
CA ALA A 330 8.06 9.56 17.31
C ALA A 330 8.13 8.04 17.37
N TYR A 331 9.31 7.46 17.62
CA TYR A 331 9.48 6.00 17.70
C TYR A 331 9.28 5.47 19.11
N THR A 332 8.59 4.33 19.20
CA THR A 332 8.41 3.59 20.45
C THR A 332 8.67 2.10 20.25
N ASP A 333 9.16 1.43 21.32
CA ASP A 333 9.26 -0.02 21.36
C ASP A 333 7.88 -0.69 21.62
N SER A 334 7.89 -2.02 21.79
CA SER A 334 6.68 -2.80 22.08
C SER A 334 6.07 -2.53 23.47
N HIS A 335 6.70 -1.71 24.30
CA HIS A 335 6.26 -1.32 25.64
C HIS A 335 5.97 0.21 25.72
N ASP A 336 5.79 0.85 24.55
CA ASP A 336 5.57 2.29 24.39
C ASP A 336 6.68 3.20 24.96
N LYS A 337 7.90 2.65 25.14
CA LYS A 337 9.07 3.42 25.54
C LYS A 337 9.67 4.10 24.32
N ILE A 338 9.96 5.38 24.41
CA ILE A 338 10.58 6.18 23.35
C ILE A 338 11.96 5.61 22.98
N ILE A 339 12.21 5.51 21.68
CA ILE A 339 13.47 5.11 21.06
C ILE A 339 14.03 6.35 20.35
N HIS A 340 15.22 6.79 20.75
CA HIS A 340 15.89 7.97 20.17
C HIS A 340 16.80 7.63 19.00
N GLU A 341 17.00 6.34 18.70
CA GLU A 341 17.81 5.88 17.59
C GLU A 341 16.95 5.57 16.39
N ALA A 342 17.24 6.22 15.25
CA ALA A 342 16.53 5.98 14.00
C ALA A 342 16.85 4.59 13.44
N PRO A 343 15.85 3.86 12.92
CA PRO A 343 16.12 2.66 12.15
C PRO A 343 16.93 2.99 10.89
N GLN A 344 17.72 2.03 10.42
CA GLN A 344 18.57 2.24 9.24
C GLN A 344 17.82 1.83 7.96
N ALA A 345 17.55 2.78 7.06
CA ALA A 345 16.80 2.54 5.82
C ALA A 345 17.38 1.38 4.98
N LYS A 346 18.73 1.28 4.91
CA LYS A 346 19.44 0.19 4.22
C LYS A 346 19.17 -1.21 4.79
N ASP A 347 18.77 -1.29 6.06
CA ASP A 347 18.46 -2.56 6.72
C ASP A 347 17.00 -2.95 6.52
N LEU A 348 16.15 -2.00 6.16
CA LEU A 348 14.69 -2.15 6.00
C LEU A 348 14.23 -2.32 4.56
N ALA A 349 15.09 -2.06 3.57
CA ALA A 349 14.76 -2.19 2.17
C ALA A 349 15.91 -2.83 1.37
N THR A 350 15.62 -3.28 0.15
CA THR A 350 16.63 -3.82 -0.78
C THR A 350 16.19 -3.65 -2.23
N ASP A 351 17.17 -3.33 -3.10
CA ASP A 351 16.99 -3.26 -4.56
C ASP A 351 17.43 -4.55 -5.28
N GLU A 352 17.69 -5.63 -4.53
CA GLU A 352 18.20 -6.89 -5.09
C GLU A 352 17.23 -7.54 -6.08
N PHE A 353 15.92 -7.32 -5.92
CA PHE A 353 14.87 -8.03 -6.63
C PHE A 353 14.22 -7.25 -7.76
N ILE A 354 14.50 -5.95 -7.92
CA ILE A 354 13.97 -5.13 -9.01
C ILE A 354 14.60 -5.53 -10.35
N GLY A 355 13.88 -5.31 -11.46
CA GLY A 355 14.41 -5.39 -12.81
C GLY A 355 15.33 -4.18 -13.10
N LYS A 356 16.34 -4.39 -13.91
CA LYS A 356 17.25 -3.33 -14.39
C LYS A 356 17.00 -3.05 -15.85
#